data_bce2df18b01f6744c5e6c30546125491
#
_entry.id   bce2df18b01f6744c5e6c30546125491
#
_cell.length_a   1.000
_cell.length_b   1.000
_cell.length_c   1.000
_cell.angle_alpha   90.00
_cell.angle_beta   90.00
_cell.angle_gamma   90.00
#
_symmetry.space_group_name_H-M   'P 1'
#
loop_
_entity.id
_entity.type
_entity.pdbx_description
1 polymer ?
#
loop_
_entity_poly.entity_id
_entity_poly.type
_entity_poly.pdbx_seq_one_letter_code
_entity_poly.pdbx_strand_id
1 'polypeptide(L)'
;MNVFIFSFNFNPVSDKAADQKIAQLNSELSTQKIIQKHCDSYRLCRKVIEDAKSAPNPTAYRSRHQAEYQLHDSLKKELQDFGITKIPSSEKIQKRIDNLVSEKTSTIREKQELRKKQLTLDIIQQNFSALLNTQNIALSHPLPEETL
;
A
#
# COMPACT_ATOMS: atom_id res chain seq x y z
N MET A 1 -19.09 25.73 37.57
CA MET A 1 -17.79 25.68 36.88
C MET A 1 -17.85 24.60 35.85
N ASN A 2 -17.97 24.99 34.58
CA ASN A 2 -17.94 24.00 33.47
C ASN A 2 -16.50 23.51 33.29
N VAL A 3 -16.27 22.29 33.68
CA VAL A 3 -15.04 21.58 33.32
C VAL A 3 -15.14 21.28 31.83
N PHE A 4 -14.46 22.07 30.99
CA PHE A 4 -14.24 21.72 29.60
C PHE A 4 -13.38 20.48 29.56
N ILE A 5 -14.03 19.32 29.48
CA ILE A 5 -13.36 18.08 29.12
C ILE A 5 -13.07 18.19 27.62
N PHE A 6 -11.86 18.63 27.27
CA PHE A 6 -11.34 18.46 25.91
C PHE A 6 -11.13 16.96 25.69
N SER A 7 -12.19 16.31 25.25
CA SER A 7 -12.10 14.96 24.71
C SER A 7 -11.44 15.10 23.33
N PHE A 8 -10.11 15.03 23.26
CA PHE A 8 -9.42 14.84 22.00
C PHE A 8 -9.74 13.42 21.56
N ASN A 9 -10.80 13.29 20.75
CA ASN A 9 -11.13 12.04 20.10
C ASN A 9 -9.99 11.72 19.11
N PHE A 10 -9.11 10.81 19.53
CA PHE A 10 -8.36 10.01 18.57
C PHE A 10 -9.35 9.45 17.56
N ASN A 11 -9.15 9.75 16.29
CA ASN A 11 -9.98 9.22 15.23
C ASN A 11 -9.37 7.89 14.73
N PRO A 12 -9.73 6.74 15.32
CA PRO A 12 -9.24 5.43 14.89
C PRO A 12 -9.65 5.10 13.44
N VAL A 13 -10.59 5.87 12.89
CA VAL A 13 -11.03 5.79 11.49
C VAL A 13 -9.89 6.14 10.54
N SER A 14 -9.05 7.13 10.88
CA SER A 14 -7.92 7.56 10.03
C SER A 14 -6.84 6.49 9.91
N ASP A 15 -6.51 5.81 10.99
CA ASP A 15 -5.47 4.74 10.99
C ASP A 15 -5.96 3.51 10.22
N LYS A 16 -7.21 3.11 10.43
CA LYS A 16 -7.86 2.01 9.71
C LYS A 16 -7.98 2.29 8.21
N ALA A 17 -8.33 3.51 7.82
CA ALA A 17 -8.42 3.92 6.41
C ALA A 17 -7.05 3.85 5.74
N ALA A 18 -5.97 4.28 6.41
CA ALA A 18 -4.61 4.17 5.90
C ALA A 18 -4.19 2.70 5.72
N ASP A 19 -4.53 1.82 6.66
CA ASP A 19 -4.25 0.39 6.55
C ASP A 19 -4.99 -0.26 5.39
N GLN A 20 -6.25 0.08 5.19
CA GLN A 20 -7.03 -0.40 4.05
C GLN A 20 -6.43 0.06 2.71
N LYS A 21 -6.02 1.32 2.63
CA LYS A 21 -5.35 1.87 1.44
C LYS A 21 -4.03 1.16 1.16
N ILE A 22 -3.20 0.92 2.18
CA ILE A 22 -1.95 0.18 2.04
C ILE A 22 -2.20 -1.25 1.57
N ALA A 23 -3.21 -1.94 2.11
CA ALA A 23 -3.58 -3.29 1.69
C ALA A 23 -4.02 -3.32 0.22
N GLN A 24 -4.83 -2.35 -0.21
CA GLN A 24 -5.26 -2.20 -1.61
C GLN A 24 -4.06 -1.96 -2.53
N LEU A 25 -3.17 -1.04 -2.18
CA LEU A 25 -1.95 -0.76 -2.97
C LEU A 25 -1.03 -1.98 -3.06
N ASN A 26 -0.92 -2.80 -2.00
CA ASN A 26 -0.18 -4.06 -2.05
C ASN A 26 -0.80 -5.06 -3.03
N SER A 27 -2.13 -5.18 -3.05
CA SER A 27 -2.85 -6.05 -3.98
C SER A 27 -2.65 -5.59 -5.42
N GLU A 28 -2.79 -4.28 -5.70
CA GLU A 28 -2.55 -3.72 -7.03
C GLU A 28 -1.09 -3.91 -7.48
N LEU A 29 -0.11 -3.71 -6.60
CA LEU A 29 1.30 -3.95 -6.89
C LEU A 29 1.57 -5.40 -7.26
N SER A 30 0.99 -6.36 -6.53
CA SER A 30 1.11 -7.78 -6.83
C SER A 30 0.54 -8.10 -8.21
N THR A 31 -0.64 -7.57 -8.52
CA THR A 31 -1.28 -7.74 -9.83
C THR A 31 -0.44 -7.14 -10.96
N GLN A 32 0.09 -5.92 -10.79
CA GLN A 32 0.94 -5.29 -11.81
C GLN A 32 2.24 -6.06 -12.07
N LYS A 33 2.85 -6.65 -11.04
CA LYS A 33 4.04 -7.51 -11.19
C LYS A 33 3.74 -8.81 -11.95
N ILE A 34 2.57 -9.41 -11.71
CA ILE A 34 2.10 -10.59 -12.45
C ILE A 34 1.90 -10.21 -13.93
N ILE A 35 1.21 -9.12 -14.20
CA ILE A 35 0.98 -8.60 -15.55
C ILE A 35 2.33 -8.34 -16.26
N GLN A 36 3.29 -7.71 -15.58
CA GLN A 36 4.63 -7.46 -16.11
C GLN A 36 5.29 -8.77 -16.56
N LYS A 37 5.32 -9.76 -15.68
CA LYS A 37 5.90 -11.07 -15.97
C LYS A 37 5.21 -11.75 -17.15
N HIS A 38 3.87 -11.71 -17.21
CA HIS A 38 3.09 -12.31 -18.31
C HIS A 38 3.34 -11.57 -19.63
N CYS A 39 3.40 -10.26 -19.62
CA CYS A 39 3.71 -9.46 -20.81
C CYS A 39 5.12 -9.75 -21.34
N ASP A 40 6.11 -9.89 -20.47
CA ASP A 40 7.49 -10.18 -20.87
C ASP A 40 7.60 -11.60 -21.45
N SER A 41 7.00 -12.60 -20.81
CA SER A 41 6.92 -13.96 -21.32
C SER A 41 6.17 -14.04 -22.65
N TYR A 42 5.07 -13.31 -22.78
CA TYR A 42 4.30 -13.22 -24.04
C TYR A 42 5.15 -12.66 -25.18
N ARG A 43 5.93 -11.61 -24.95
CA ARG A 43 6.82 -11.02 -25.97
C ARG A 43 7.89 -12.03 -26.42
N LEU A 44 8.45 -12.79 -25.48
CA LEU A 44 9.42 -13.83 -25.82
C LEU A 44 8.81 -14.93 -26.68
N CYS A 45 7.64 -15.45 -26.30
CA CYS A 45 6.92 -16.46 -27.10
C CYS A 45 6.52 -15.91 -28.47
N ARG A 46 6.06 -14.67 -28.53
CA ARG A 46 5.70 -14.01 -29.79
C ARG A 46 6.90 -13.90 -30.74
N LYS A 47 8.09 -13.58 -30.22
CA LYS A 47 9.32 -13.55 -31.02
C LYS A 47 9.62 -14.91 -31.61
N VAL A 48 9.50 -16.01 -30.86
CA VAL A 48 9.65 -17.38 -31.37
C VAL A 48 8.65 -17.67 -32.49
N ILE A 49 7.41 -17.24 -32.33
CA ILE A 49 6.36 -17.43 -33.37
C ILE A 49 6.65 -16.60 -34.63
N GLU A 50 7.18 -15.40 -34.48
CA GLU A 50 7.57 -14.54 -35.61
C GLU A 50 8.78 -15.11 -36.35
N ASP A 51 9.76 -15.65 -35.65
CA ASP A 51 10.97 -16.28 -36.21
C ASP A 51 10.62 -17.52 -37.05
N ALA A 52 9.51 -18.20 -36.73
CA ALA A 52 8.99 -19.33 -37.53
C ALA A 52 8.69 -18.95 -39.00
N LYS A 53 8.34 -17.68 -39.28
CA LYS A 53 8.01 -17.20 -40.63
C LYS A 53 9.23 -17.19 -41.55
N SER A 54 10.43 -17.03 -40.99
CA SER A 54 11.71 -17.01 -41.70
C SER A 54 12.46 -18.34 -41.60
N ALA A 55 11.92 -19.34 -40.92
CA ALA A 55 12.55 -20.64 -40.76
C ALA A 55 12.53 -21.43 -42.09
N PRO A 56 13.61 -22.13 -42.43
CA PRO A 56 13.69 -22.96 -43.65
C PRO A 56 12.62 -24.07 -43.71
N ASN A 57 12.20 -24.57 -42.55
CA ASN A 57 11.11 -25.53 -42.43
C ASN A 57 10.21 -25.12 -41.26
N PRO A 58 9.13 -24.32 -41.53
CA PRO A 58 8.24 -23.82 -40.50
C PRO A 58 7.54 -24.92 -39.68
N THR A 59 7.20 -26.03 -40.30
CA THR A 59 6.53 -27.16 -39.62
C THR A 59 7.46 -27.83 -38.60
N ALA A 60 8.68 -28.13 -38.98
CA ALA A 60 9.69 -28.68 -38.07
C ALA A 60 10.05 -27.67 -36.95
N TYR A 61 10.13 -26.39 -37.28
CA TYR A 61 10.36 -25.34 -36.30
C TYR A 61 9.24 -25.29 -35.25
N ARG A 62 7.99 -25.29 -35.70
CA ARG A 62 6.82 -25.28 -34.81
C ARG A 62 6.78 -26.50 -33.90
N SER A 63 7.12 -27.68 -34.43
CA SER A 63 7.18 -28.91 -33.62
C SER A 63 8.22 -28.83 -32.50
N ARG A 64 9.37 -28.21 -32.76
CA ARG A 64 10.42 -28.00 -31.73
C ARG A 64 10.04 -26.98 -30.68
N HIS A 65 9.21 -26.01 -31.01
CA HIS A 65 8.81 -24.90 -30.16
C HIS A 65 7.33 -24.99 -29.70
N GLN A 66 6.80 -26.23 -29.65
CA GLN A 66 5.39 -26.44 -29.29
C GLN A 66 5.04 -25.86 -27.89
N ALA A 67 5.97 -25.93 -26.96
CA ALA A 67 5.78 -25.39 -25.61
C ALA A 67 5.60 -23.88 -25.61
N GLU A 68 6.37 -23.13 -26.40
CA GLU A 68 6.26 -21.67 -26.55
C GLU A 68 4.95 -21.28 -27.23
N TYR A 69 4.45 -22.03 -28.19
CA TYR A 69 3.15 -21.80 -28.78
C TYR A 69 2.01 -21.99 -27.77
N GLN A 70 2.05 -23.07 -26.99
CA GLN A 70 1.06 -23.33 -25.94
C GLN A 70 1.11 -22.26 -24.86
N LEU A 71 2.31 -21.88 -24.43
CA LEU A 71 2.50 -20.81 -23.44
C LEU A 71 1.98 -19.46 -23.96
N HIS A 72 2.24 -19.12 -25.24
CA HIS A 72 1.73 -17.91 -25.86
C HIS A 72 0.20 -17.83 -25.78
N ASP A 73 -0.50 -18.93 -26.11
CA ASP A 73 -1.95 -18.96 -26.10
C ASP A 73 -2.52 -18.89 -24.68
N SER A 74 -1.88 -19.55 -23.72
CA SER A 74 -2.23 -19.44 -22.30
C SER A 74 -2.05 -18.03 -21.77
N LEU A 75 -0.90 -17.43 -22.01
CA LEU A 75 -0.59 -16.06 -21.57
C LEU A 75 -1.54 -15.02 -22.20
N LYS A 76 -1.90 -15.23 -23.47
CA LYS A 76 -2.89 -14.37 -24.13
C LYS A 76 -4.23 -14.38 -23.40
N LYS A 77 -4.69 -15.58 -23.02
CA LYS A 77 -5.95 -15.74 -22.28
C LYS A 77 -5.85 -15.10 -20.88
N GLU A 78 -4.79 -15.39 -20.14
CA GLU A 78 -4.56 -14.83 -18.82
C GLU A 78 -4.49 -13.30 -18.83
N LEU A 79 -3.81 -12.70 -19.81
CA LEU A 79 -3.77 -11.24 -19.98
C LEU A 79 -5.15 -10.66 -20.32
N GLN A 80 -5.96 -11.38 -21.11
CA GLN A 80 -7.34 -10.98 -21.38
C GLN A 80 -8.22 -11.02 -20.13
N ASP A 81 -8.01 -12.00 -19.24
CA ASP A 81 -8.70 -12.09 -17.95
C ASP A 81 -8.35 -10.90 -17.03
N PHE A 82 -7.15 -10.32 -17.16
CA PHE A 82 -6.78 -9.04 -16.54
C PHE A 82 -7.31 -7.80 -17.29
N GLY A 83 -8.12 -7.98 -18.34
CA GLY A 83 -8.66 -6.89 -19.15
C GLY A 83 -7.66 -6.28 -20.14
N ILE A 84 -6.52 -6.94 -20.38
CA ILE A 84 -5.48 -6.45 -21.29
C ILE A 84 -5.73 -7.01 -22.70
N THR A 85 -6.29 -6.17 -23.55
CA THR A 85 -6.53 -6.50 -24.97
C THR A 85 -5.37 -6.10 -25.88
N LYS A 86 -4.55 -5.13 -25.43
CA LYS A 86 -3.35 -4.68 -26.13
C LYS A 86 -2.17 -4.67 -25.16
N ILE A 87 -1.13 -5.41 -25.52
CA ILE A 87 0.06 -5.54 -24.65
C ILE A 87 0.71 -4.16 -24.44
N PRO A 88 0.76 -3.67 -23.19
CA PRO A 88 1.37 -2.38 -22.89
C PRO A 88 2.91 -2.48 -23.01
N SER A 89 3.58 -1.35 -23.24
CA SER A 89 5.05 -1.33 -23.22
C SER A 89 5.59 -1.63 -21.81
N SER A 90 6.79 -2.18 -21.73
CA SER A 90 7.47 -2.47 -20.44
C SER A 90 7.61 -1.19 -19.60
N GLU A 91 7.94 -0.08 -20.24
CA GLU A 91 8.05 1.24 -19.60
C GLU A 91 6.74 1.70 -18.97
N LYS A 92 5.62 1.49 -19.66
CA LYS A 92 4.29 1.87 -19.15
C LYS A 92 3.93 1.06 -17.91
N ILE A 93 4.21 -0.24 -17.92
CA ILE A 93 3.97 -1.12 -16.76
C ILE A 93 4.88 -0.71 -15.62
N GLN A 94 6.17 -0.49 -15.87
CA GLN A 94 7.14 -0.09 -14.86
C GLN A 94 6.74 1.24 -14.23
N LYS A 95 6.36 2.23 -15.02
CA LYS A 95 5.87 3.52 -14.51
C LYS A 95 4.63 3.36 -13.61
N ARG A 96 3.72 2.45 -13.94
CA ARG A 96 2.57 2.16 -13.07
C ARG A 96 3.01 1.56 -11.74
N ILE A 97 3.95 0.61 -11.76
CA ILE A 97 4.52 0.01 -10.55
C ILE A 97 5.20 1.07 -9.70
N ASP A 98 6.03 1.93 -10.29
CA ASP A 98 6.74 2.99 -9.58
C ASP A 98 5.78 4.00 -8.92
N ASN A 99 4.71 4.36 -9.62
CA ASN A 99 3.66 5.22 -9.06
C ASN A 99 2.97 4.58 -7.85
N LEU A 100 2.62 3.28 -7.93
CA LEU A 100 2.02 2.55 -6.82
C LEU A 100 2.96 2.42 -5.62
N VAL A 101 4.25 2.20 -5.86
CA VAL A 101 5.27 2.18 -4.80
C VAL A 101 5.40 3.55 -4.14
N SER A 102 5.43 4.62 -4.92
CA SER A 102 5.50 5.98 -4.42
C SER A 102 4.27 6.34 -3.58
N GLU A 103 3.08 6.01 -4.07
CA GLU A 103 1.83 6.26 -3.34
C GLU A 103 1.78 5.47 -2.02
N LYS A 104 2.17 4.20 -2.04
CA LYS A 104 2.27 3.38 -0.83
C LYS A 104 3.24 3.98 0.18
N THR A 105 4.42 4.41 -0.26
CA THR A 105 5.44 5.02 0.61
C THR A 105 4.91 6.32 1.24
N SER A 106 4.23 7.16 0.46
CA SER A 106 3.59 8.38 0.98
C SER A 106 2.53 8.07 2.04
N THR A 107 1.65 7.11 1.76
CA THR A 107 0.60 6.69 2.70
C THR A 107 1.18 6.16 4.02
N ILE A 108 2.27 5.38 3.97
CA ILE A 108 2.96 4.89 5.16
C ILE A 108 3.56 6.05 5.96
N ARG A 109 4.20 7.01 5.29
CA ARG A 109 4.78 8.19 5.94
C ARG A 109 3.70 9.03 6.63
N GLU A 110 2.61 9.33 5.94
CA GLU A 110 1.47 10.07 6.50
C GLU A 110 0.92 9.38 7.76
N LYS A 111 0.75 8.05 7.71
CA LYS A 111 0.34 7.26 8.87
C LYS A 111 1.31 7.38 10.03
N GLN A 112 2.61 7.32 9.79
CA GLN A 112 3.64 7.46 10.82
C GLN A 112 3.62 8.86 11.46
N GLU A 113 3.46 9.91 10.66
CA GLU A 113 3.34 11.30 11.16
C GLU A 113 2.09 11.51 12.02
N LEU A 114 0.97 10.94 11.62
CA LEU A 114 -0.26 10.98 12.41
C LEU A 114 -0.08 10.28 13.76
N ARG A 115 0.57 9.12 13.78
CA ARG A 115 0.86 8.40 15.03
C ARG A 115 1.80 9.18 15.95
N LYS A 116 2.83 9.84 15.43
CA LYS A 116 3.70 10.71 16.21
C LYS A 116 2.93 11.87 16.85
N LYS A 117 2.07 12.53 16.07
CA LYS A 117 1.23 13.62 16.59
C LYS A 117 0.30 13.14 17.69
N GLN A 118 -0.32 11.97 17.51
CA GLN A 118 -1.19 11.37 18.51
C GLN A 118 -0.44 11.08 19.81
N LEU A 119 0.74 10.45 19.72
CA LEU A 119 1.57 10.18 20.89
C LEU A 119 1.93 11.46 21.65
N THR A 120 2.27 12.54 20.94
CA THR A 120 2.55 13.84 21.55
C THR A 120 1.33 14.40 22.29
N LEU A 121 0.14 14.31 21.69
CA LEU A 121 -1.12 14.75 22.31
C LEU A 121 -1.45 13.93 23.56
N ASP A 122 -1.23 12.61 23.53
CA ASP A 122 -1.46 11.71 24.66
C ASP A 122 -0.56 12.08 25.84
N ILE A 123 0.73 12.38 25.58
CA ILE A 123 1.68 12.83 26.59
C ILE A 123 1.25 14.16 27.20
N ILE A 124 0.83 15.13 26.38
CA ILE A 124 0.34 16.43 26.84
C ILE A 124 -0.90 16.24 27.72
N GLN A 125 -1.84 15.40 27.32
CA GLN A 125 -3.05 15.12 28.06
C GLN A 125 -2.76 14.46 29.41
N GLN A 126 -1.83 13.50 29.46
CA GLN A 126 -1.41 12.86 30.69
C GLN A 126 -0.75 13.84 31.67
N ASN A 127 0.15 14.70 31.17
CA ASN A 127 0.81 15.72 31.98
C ASN A 127 -0.20 16.74 32.53
N PHE A 128 -1.15 17.17 31.72
CA PHE A 128 -2.19 18.10 32.15
C PHE A 128 -3.10 17.49 33.23
N SER A 129 -3.51 16.24 33.07
CA SER A 129 -4.29 15.51 34.06
C SER A 129 -3.55 15.32 35.38
N ALA A 130 -2.24 15.05 35.32
CA ALA A 130 -1.40 14.95 36.51
C ALA A 130 -1.31 16.29 37.29
N LEU A 131 -1.16 17.42 36.58
CA LEU A 131 -1.15 18.77 37.16
C LEU A 131 -2.48 19.10 37.84
N LEU A 132 -3.61 18.81 37.23
CA LEU A 132 -4.94 19.03 37.81
C LEU A 132 -5.13 18.20 39.09
N ASN A 133 -4.72 16.95 39.11
CA ASN A 133 -4.82 16.09 40.27
C ASN A 133 -3.94 16.60 41.42
N THR A 134 -2.74 17.09 41.13
CA THR A 134 -1.85 17.68 42.13
C THR A 134 -2.46 18.93 42.76
N GLN A 135 -3.09 19.82 41.98
CA GLN A 135 -3.80 20.99 42.46
C GLN A 135 -5.00 20.62 43.35
N ASN A 136 -5.78 19.63 42.95
CA ASN A 136 -6.94 19.17 43.73
C ASN A 136 -6.50 18.59 45.10
N ILE A 137 -5.38 17.87 45.17
CA ILE A 137 -4.83 17.36 46.41
C ILE A 137 -4.35 18.52 47.33
N ALA A 138 -3.69 19.54 46.76
CA ALA A 138 -3.26 20.72 47.50
C ALA A 138 -4.42 21.53 48.08
N LEU A 139 -5.54 21.60 47.35
CA LEU A 139 -6.77 22.29 47.83
C LEU A 139 -7.55 21.48 48.85
N SER A 140 -7.40 20.17 48.91
CA SER A 140 -8.11 19.29 49.84
C SER A 140 -7.38 19.13 51.21
N HIS A 141 -6.16 19.66 51.39
CA HIS A 141 -5.48 19.73 52.67
C HIS A 141 -5.65 21.13 53.27
N PRO A 142 -6.50 21.31 54.28
CA PRO A 142 -6.55 22.59 54.98
C PRO A 142 -5.24 22.88 55.67
N LEU A 143 -4.75 24.11 55.57
CA LEU A 143 -3.62 24.57 56.32
C LEU A 143 -3.86 24.30 57.80
N PRO A 144 -2.86 23.86 58.61
CA PRO A 144 -3.04 23.72 60.03
C PRO A 144 -3.45 25.08 60.61
N GLU A 145 -4.57 25.13 61.33
CA GLU A 145 -4.96 26.32 62.10
C GLU A 145 -3.86 26.59 63.12
N GLU A 146 -3.20 27.73 62.94
CA GLU A 146 -2.33 28.23 64.02
C GLU A 146 -3.24 28.64 65.17
N THR A 147 -3.30 27.84 66.21
CA THR A 147 -3.89 28.22 67.49
C THR A 147 -2.91 29.13 68.21
N LEU A 148 -3.39 30.36 68.47
CA LEU A 148 -2.75 31.31 69.36
C LEU A 148 -2.74 30.79 70.81
#